data_a258021bf6bd2c90c0f3da89beedf6a4
#
_entry.id   a258021bf6bd2c90c0f3da89beedf6a4
#
_cell.length_a   1.000
_cell.length_b   1.000
_cell.length_c   1.000
_cell.angle_alpha   90.00
_cell.angle_beta   90.00
_cell.angle_gamma   90.00
#
_symmetry.space_group_name_H-M   'P 1'
#
loop_
_entity.id
_entity.type
_entity.pdbx_description
1 polymer ?
#
loop_
_entity_poly.entity_id
_entity_poly.type
_entity_poly.pdbx_seq_one_letter_code
_entity_poly.pdbx_strand_id
1 'polypeptide(L)'
;MNVMDSFSLKGKVALVTGASYGIGFAIACALSDAGATIVFNDIKQELVDKGLAAYAERGITAHGYVCDVTDEAAVNAMVAAIEKEVGVIDILVNNAGIIKRIPMCDMTAEQFRQVIDVDLNAPFIVSKAVIPSMISKGHGKIINICSMMSELGRETVSAYAAAKGGLKMLTKNIASEYGGYNIQCNGIGPGYIATPQTAPLREVQPDGSRHPFDQFILAKTPANRWGVPEDLGAPAVFLASDASNFVNGHILYVDGGILAYIGKQP
;
A
#
# COMPACT_ATOMS: atom_id res chain seq x y z
N MET A 1 -10.43 16.59 24.32
CA MET A 1 -9.47 16.25 23.24
C MET A 1 -10.05 16.84 21.96
N ASN A 2 -9.27 17.63 21.22
CA ASN A 2 -9.69 18.11 19.89
C ASN A 2 -9.65 16.92 18.94
N VAL A 3 -10.67 16.74 18.10
CA VAL A 3 -10.71 15.63 17.14
C VAL A 3 -9.49 15.62 16.21
N MET A 4 -8.92 16.78 15.89
CA MET A 4 -7.74 16.86 15.04
C MET A 4 -6.48 16.29 15.71
N ASP A 5 -6.42 16.30 17.04
CA ASP A 5 -5.29 15.71 17.77
C ASP A 5 -5.22 14.19 17.58
N SER A 6 -6.37 13.54 17.34
CA SER A 6 -6.44 12.10 17.09
C SER A 6 -5.81 11.66 15.74
N PHE A 7 -5.56 12.59 14.84
CA PHE A 7 -4.86 12.32 13.56
C PHE A 7 -3.35 12.49 13.65
N SER A 8 -2.82 12.96 14.79
CA SER A 8 -1.39 13.16 14.97
C SER A 8 -0.63 11.83 15.04
N LEU A 9 0.46 11.75 14.28
CA LEU A 9 1.38 10.60 14.28
C LEU A 9 2.73 10.97 14.95
N LYS A 10 2.76 12.07 15.70
CA LYS A 10 3.97 12.55 16.35
C LYS A 10 4.54 11.49 17.29
N GLY A 11 5.83 11.17 17.11
CA GLY A 11 6.53 10.17 17.90
C GLY A 11 6.24 8.71 17.48
N LYS A 12 5.54 8.48 16.37
CA LYS A 12 5.29 7.16 15.78
C LYS A 12 6.35 6.84 14.72
N VAL A 13 6.75 5.58 14.64
CA VAL A 13 7.63 5.04 13.59
C VAL A 13 6.77 4.32 12.57
N ALA A 14 6.85 4.71 11.30
CA ALA A 14 6.09 4.13 10.21
C ALA A 14 7.02 3.44 9.20
N LEU A 15 6.88 2.13 9.05
CA LEU A 15 7.52 1.35 7.98
C LEU A 15 6.58 1.25 6.78
N VAL A 16 7.04 1.71 5.61
CA VAL A 16 6.31 1.60 4.34
C VAL A 16 7.12 0.78 3.35
N THR A 17 6.62 -0.39 2.93
CA THR A 17 7.35 -1.27 2.02
C THR A 17 7.21 -0.81 0.57
N GLY A 18 8.32 -0.90 -0.22
CA GLY A 18 8.33 -0.50 -1.63
C GLY A 18 8.01 0.98 -1.82
N ALA A 19 8.58 1.86 -1.00
CA ALA A 19 8.19 3.26 -0.94
C ALA A 19 9.25 4.25 -1.46
N SER A 20 10.13 3.82 -2.36
CA SER A 20 11.07 4.71 -3.04
C SER A 20 10.39 5.66 -4.02
N TYR A 21 9.19 5.34 -4.51
CA TYR A 21 8.40 6.15 -5.43
C TYR A 21 6.91 5.75 -5.43
N GLY A 22 6.08 6.47 -6.18
CA GLY A 22 4.67 6.10 -6.42
C GLY A 22 3.78 6.19 -5.19
N ILE A 23 2.88 5.20 -5.03
CA ILE A 23 1.87 5.17 -3.96
C ILE A 23 2.54 5.12 -2.58
N GLY A 24 3.50 4.22 -2.39
CA GLY A 24 4.19 4.08 -1.10
C GLY A 24 4.90 5.37 -0.68
N PHE A 25 5.59 6.03 -1.61
CA PHE A 25 6.24 7.31 -1.37
C PHE A 25 5.23 8.40 -0.95
N ALA A 26 4.12 8.54 -1.67
CA ALA A 26 3.11 9.55 -1.34
C ALA A 26 2.44 9.29 0.02
N ILE A 27 2.16 8.03 0.34
CA ILE A 27 1.65 7.64 1.66
C ILE A 27 2.68 7.99 2.75
N ALA A 28 3.95 7.63 2.56
CA ALA A 28 5.01 7.93 3.52
C ALA A 28 5.17 9.44 3.74
N CYS A 29 5.10 10.25 2.68
CA CYS A 29 5.10 11.71 2.81
C CYS A 29 3.92 12.20 3.67
N ALA A 30 2.70 11.72 3.43
CA ALA A 30 1.53 12.10 4.21
C ALA A 30 1.64 11.67 5.69
N LEU A 31 2.20 10.48 5.96
CA LEU A 31 2.47 10.04 7.35
C LEU A 31 3.52 10.94 8.02
N SER A 32 4.54 11.38 7.27
CA SER A 32 5.54 12.35 7.76
C SER A 32 4.91 13.71 8.07
N ASP A 33 4.04 14.22 7.18
CA ASP A 33 3.32 15.48 7.38
C ASP A 33 2.45 15.44 8.65
N ALA A 34 1.95 14.25 9.02
CA ALA A 34 1.21 14.01 10.26
C ALA A 34 2.12 13.80 11.49
N GLY A 35 3.44 13.77 11.32
CA GLY A 35 4.45 13.73 12.40
C GLY A 35 5.16 12.39 12.60
N ALA A 36 4.95 11.39 11.75
CA ALA A 36 5.64 10.10 11.85
C ALA A 36 7.11 10.20 11.40
N THR A 37 7.98 9.44 12.05
CA THR A 37 9.31 9.10 11.54
C THR A 37 9.17 8.05 10.46
N ILE A 38 9.71 8.33 9.27
CA ILE A 38 9.56 7.46 8.10
C ILE A 38 10.72 6.48 7.98
N VAL A 39 10.36 5.22 7.87
CA VAL A 39 11.24 4.12 7.46
C VAL A 39 10.65 3.51 6.20
N PHE A 40 11.48 3.23 5.22
CA PHE A 40 11.03 2.55 4.00
C PHE A 40 12.04 1.52 3.53
N ASN A 41 11.60 0.58 2.73
CA ASN A 41 12.50 -0.32 2.03
C ASN A 41 12.21 -0.37 0.52
N ASP A 42 13.20 -0.85 -0.20
CA ASP A 42 13.03 -1.30 -1.58
C ASP A 42 14.00 -2.47 -1.85
N ILE A 43 13.79 -3.16 -2.98
CA ILE A 43 14.54 -4.39 -3.30
C ILE A 43 15.98 -4.14 -3.74
N LYS A 44 16.33 -2.91 -4.14
CA LYS A 44 17.65 -2.54 -4.67
C LYS A 44 18.19 -1.26 -4.04
N GLN A 45 19.48 -1.23 -3.78
CA GLN A 45 20.17 -0.06 -3.24
C GLN A 45 19.92 1.20 -4.08
N GLU A 46 19.97 1.10 -5.40
CA GLU A 46 19.72 2.22 -6.30
C GLU A 46 18.33 2.86 -6.10
N LEU A 47 17.31 2.04 -5.82
CA LEU A 47 15.96 2.52 -5.54
C LEU A 47 15.88 3.19 -4.17
N VAL A 48 16.55 2.61 -3.17
CA VAL A 48 16.64 3.20 -1.83
C VAL A 48 17.33 4.57 -1.90
N ASP A 49 18.46 4.68 -2.61
CA ASP A 49 19.20 5.94 -2.76
C ASP A 49 18.35 7.02 -3.45
N LYS A 50 17.64 6.65 -4.52
CA LYS A 50 16.69 7.55 -5.19
C LYS A 50 15.54 7.98 -4.27
N GLY A 51 15.01 7.05 -3.48
CA GLY A 51 13.98 7.34 -2.49
C GLY A 51 14.46 8.32 -1.43
N LEU A 52 15.64 8.08 -0.84
CA LEU A 52 16.25 9.00 0.14
C LEU A 52 16.41 10.41 -0.42
N ALA A 53 16.90 10.54 -1.65
CA ALA A 53 17.01 11.83 -2.32
C ALA A 53 15.64 12.51 -2.49
N ALA A 54 14.63 11.76 -2.95
CA ALA A 54 13.27 12.30 -3.14
C ALA A 54 12.62 12.74 -1.82
N TYR A 55 12.83 12.01 -0.72
CA TYR A 55 12.37 12.43 0.62
C TYR A 55 13.10 13.70 1.08
N ALA A 56 14.41 13.77 0.88
CA ALA A 56 15.20 14.95 1.25
C ALA A 56 14.78 16.21 0.48
N GLU A 57 14.44 16.10 -0.81
CA GLU A 57 13.89 17.21 -1.62
C GLU A 57 12.57 17.76 -1.04
N ARG A 58 11.82 16.92 -0.30
CA ARG A 58 10.60 17.34 0.42
C ARG A 58 10.86 17.76 1.88
N GLY A 59 12.11 17.84 2.30
CA GLY A 59 12.49 18.16 3.67
C GLY A 59 12.20 17.03 4.68
N ILE A 60 12.01 15.81 4.22
CA ILE A 60 11.72 14.64 5.05
C ILE A 60 13.03 13.88 5.30
N THR A 61 13.37 13.67 6.57
CA THR A 61 14.43 12.74 6.96
C THR A 61 13.83 11.35 7.06
N ALA A 62 14.18 10.46 6.11
CA ALA A 62 13.71 9.09 6.07
C ALA A 62 14.87 8.10 6.25
N HIS A 63 14.57 6.90 6.75
CA HIS A 63 15.51 5.79 6.90
C HIS A 63 15.22 4.74 5.83
N GLY A 64 16.18 4.46 4.96
CA GLY A 64 16.02 3.53 3.82
C GLY A 64 16.75 2.21 4.06
N TYR A 65 16.10 1.08 3.78
CA TYR A 65 16.66 -0.27 3.90
C TYR A 65 16.52 -1.05 2.59
N VAL A 66 17.56 -1.81 2.22
CA VAL A 66 17.45 -2.76 1.11
C VAL A 66 16.94 -4.09 1.65
N CYS A 67 15.78 -4.55 1.15
CA CYS A 67 15.20 -5.82 1.57
C CYS A 67 14.27 -6.37 0.48
N ASP A 68 14.43 -7.63 0.13
CA ASP A 68 13.40 -8.39 -0.56
C ASP A 68 12.36 -8.84 0.47
N VAL A 69 11.16 -8.29 0.37
CA VAL A 69 10.07 -8.57 1.32
C VAL A 69 9.52 -9.99 1.23
N THR A 70 9.92 -10.75 0.21
CA THR A 70 9.58 -12.18 0.07
C THR A 70 10.54 -13.10 0.83
N ASP A 71 11.69 -12.59 1.26
CA ASP A 71 12.67 -13.32 2.07
C ASP A 71 12.42 -13.05 3.56
N GLU A 72 11.90 -14.05 4.26
CA GLU A 72 11.56 -13.95 5.68
C GLU A 72 12.79 -13.65 6.56
N ALA A 73 13.96 -14.21 6.24
CA ALA A 73 15.18 -13.96 7.01
C ALA A 73 15.66 -12.52 6.84
N ALA A 74 15.64 -12.01 5.61
CA ALA A 74 15.97 -10.61 5.30
C ALA A 74 14.99 -9.65 5.98
N VAL A 75 13.68 -9.93 5.96
CA VAL A 75 12.66 -9.13 6.64
C VAL A 75 12.90 -9.09 8.16
N ASN A 76 13.15 -10.23 8.80
CA ASN A 76 13.42 -10.26 10.23
C ASN A 76 14.68 -9.47 10.60
N ALA A 77 15.73 -9.54 9.78
CA ALA A 77 16.96 -8.77 9.97
C ALA A 77 16.69 -7.25 9.81
N MET A 78 15.92 -6.86 8.79
CA MET A 78 15.54 -5.48 8.56
C MET A 78 14.72 -4.92 9.74
N VAL A 79 13.70 -5.65 10.21
CA VAL A 79 12.86 -5.21 11.35
C VAL A 79 13.70 -5.04 12.60
N ALA A 80 14.60 -5.99 12.92
CA ALA A 80 15.50 -5.89 14.06
C ALA A 80 16.46 -4.69 13.97
N ALA A 81 16.97 -4.39 12.77
CA ALA A 81 17.81 -3.20 12.53
C ALA A 81 17.01 -1.91 12.75
N ILE A 82 15.80 -1.81 12.20
CA ILE A 82 14.90 -0.65 12.37
C ILE A 82 14.61 -0.42 13.87
N GLU A 83 14.24 -1.47 14.59
CA GLU A 83 13.90 -1.34 16.01
C GLU A 83 15.08 -0.90 16.88
N LYS A 84 16.30 -1.32 16.52
CA LYS A 84 17.54 -0.91 17.20
C LYS A 84 17.95 0.51 16.86
N GLU A 85 17.80 0.95 15.61
CA GLU A 85 18.38 2.20 15.10
C GLU A 85 17.39 3.36 15.15
N VAL A 86 16.10 3.09 14.96
CA VAL A 86 15.04 4.11 14.83
C VAL A 86 14.03 3.99 15.96
N GLY A 87 13.55 2.79 16.24
CA GLY A 87 12.57 2.50 17.30
C GLY A 87 11.54 1.47 16.88
N VAL A 88 10.72 1.03 17.82
CA VAL A 88 9.65 0.06 17.59
C VAL A 88 8.67 0.59 16.55
N ILE A 89 8.38 -0.23 15.55
CA ILE A 89 7.46 0.11 14.46
C ILE A 89 6.03 0.19 15.01
N ASP A 90 5.43 1.38 14.96
CA ASP A 90 4.03 1.64 15.36
C ASP A 90 3.06 1.39 14.21
N ILE A 91 3.51 1.69 12.99
CA ILE A 91 2.69 1.69 11.77
C ILE A 91 3.44 0.89 10.71
N LEU A 92 2.76 -0.13 10.17
CA LEU A 92 3.22 -0.86 8.99
C LEU A 92 2.29 -0.56 7.82
N VAL A 93 2.85 -0.15 6.68
CA VAL A 93 2.13 -0.09 5.41
C VAL A 93 2.73 -1.11 4.44
N ASN A 94 2.02 -2.21 4.20
CA ASN A 94 2.35 -3.21 3.19
C ASN A 94 1.95 -2.67 1.81
N ASN A 95 2.89 -2.00 1.14
CA ASN A 95 2.66 -1.38 -0.16
C ASN A 95 3.43 -2.06 -1.31
N ALA A 96 4.55 -2.72 -1.03
CA ALA A 96 5.30 -3.43 -2.08
C ALA A 96 4.37 -4.36 -2.87
N GLY A 97 4.44 -4.31 -4.18
CA GLY A 97 3.57 -5.10 -5.04
C GLY A 97 3.97 -5.02 -6.50
N ILE A 98 3.59 -6.04 -7.26
CA ILE A 98 3.83 -6.14 -8.70
C ILE A 98 2.54 -6.53 -9.42
N ILE A 99 2.45 -6.19 -10.70
CA ILE A 99 1.36 -6.63 -11.55
C ILE A 99 1.92 -7.18 -12.86
N LYS A 100 1.46 -8.38 -13.23
CA LYS A 100 1.70 -8.97 -14.55
C LYS A 100 0.40 -8.99 -15.33
N ARG A 101 0.41 -8.42 -16.53
CA ARG A 101 -0.74 -8.33 -17.42
C ARG A 101 -0.58 -9.37 -18.53
N ILE A 102 -1.02 -10.59 -18.25
CA ILE A 102 -0.86 -11.76 -19.12
C ILE A 102 -2.20 -12.49 -19.16
N PRO A 103 -2.74 -12.84 -20.36
CA PRO A 103 -3.92 -13.69 -20.44
C PRO A 103 -3.72 -14.99 -19.64
N MET A 104 -4.78 -15.47 -18.99
CA MET A 104 -4.68 -16.62 -18.08
C MET A 104 -4.09 -17.87 -18.74
N CYS A 105 -4.43 -18.15 -20.01
CA CYS A 105 -3.92 -19.31 -20.73
C CYS A 105 -2.42 -19.18 -21.08
N ASP A 106 -1.89 -17.97 -21.14
CA ASP A 106 -0.49 -17.69 -21.51
C ASP A 106 0.41 -17.48 -20.26
N MET A 107 -0.21 -17.30 -19.07
CA MET A 107 0.52 -17.08 -17.82
C MET A 107 1.11 -18.39 -17.31
N THR A 108 2.43 -18.42 -17.11
CA THR A 108 3.07 -19.59 -16.50
C THR A 108 2.78 -19.67 -15.00
N ALA A 109 2.83 -20.88 -14.43
CA ALA A 109 2.67 -21.07 -12.99
C ALA A 109 3.72 -20.29 -12.17
N GLU A 110 4.93 -20.14 -12.70
CA GLU A 110 6.00 -19.35 -12.07
C GLU A 110 5.65 -17.86 -12.02
N GLN A 111 5.14 -17.31 -13.13
CA GLN A 111 4.69 -15.91 -13.18
C GLN A 111 3.51 -15.65 -12.23
N PHE A 112 2.62 -16.62 -12.07
CA PHE A 112 1.52 -16.56 -11.11
C PHE A 112 2.06 -16.53 -9.67
N ARG A 113 2.94 -17.51 -9.31
CA ARG A 113 3.56 -17.60 -7.98
C ARG A 113 4.28 -16.31 -7.61
N GLN A 114 5.08 -15.73 -8.51
CA GLN A 114 5.81 -14.50 -8.26
C GLN A 114 4.90 -13.35 -7.82
N VAL A 115 3.70 -13.22 -8.43
CA VAL A 115 2.73 -12.20 -8.00
C VAL A 115 2.14 -12.53 -6.63
N ILE A 116 1.81 -13.80 -6.38
CA ILE A 116 1.33 -14.25 -5.07
C ILE A 116 2.38 -13.99 -3.98
N ASP A 117 3.63 -14.28 -4.26
CA ASP A 117 4.73 -14.12 -3.29
C ASP A 117 4.89 -12.65 -2.89
N VAL A 118 4.89 -11.73 -3.84
CA VAL A 118 5.09 -10.30 -3.55
C VAL A 118 3.81 -9.65 -2.99
N ASP A 119 2.62 -9.96 -3.55
CA ASP A 119 1.40 -9.20 -3.26
C ASP A 119 0.55 -9.80 -2.13
N LEU A 120 0.87 -11.03 -1.67
CA LEU A 120 0.15 -11.73 -0.61
C LEU A 120 1.08 -12.30 0.46
N ASN A 121 2.09 -13.11 0.07
CA ASN A 121 2.97 -13.75 1.03
C ASN A 121 3.88 -12.73 1.73
N ALA A 122 4.42 -11.75 1.02
CA ALA A 122 5.25 -10.71 1.62
C ALA A 122 4.51 -9.85 2.66
N PRO A 123 3.28 -9.35 2.43
CA PRO A 123 2.48 -8.73 3.49
C PRO A 123 2.29 -9.59 4.74
N PHE A 124 2.13 -10.91 4.59
CA PHE A 124 2.09 -11.83 5.72
C PHE A 124 3.44 -11.88 6.45
N ILE A 125 4.55 -12.04 5.73
CA ILE A 125 5.91 -12.13 6.29
C ILE A 125 6.24 -10.86 7.07
N VAL A 126 6.05 -9.67 6.47
CA VAL A 126 6.37 -8.40 7.14
C VAL A 126 5.46 -8.15 8.34
N SER A 127 4.15 -8.45 8.24
CA SER A 127 3.23 -8.32 9.36
C SER A 127 3.62 -9.24 10.51
N LYS A 128 3.95 -10.51 10.22
CA LYS A 128 4.44 -11.49 11.21
C LYS A 128 5.69 -10.99 11.94
N ALA A 129 6.59 -10.30 11.25
CA ALA A 129 7.83 -9.81 11.84
C ALA A 129 7.61 -8.63 12.82
N VAL A 130 6.64 -7.74 12.56
CA VAL A 130 6.40 -6.54 13.40
C VAL A 130 5.40 -6.77 14.53
N ILE A 131 4.46 -7.71 14.39
CA ILE A 131 3.40 -7.98 15.37
C ILE A 131 3.92 -8.26 16.80
N PRO A 132 4.98 -9.05 17.02
CA PRO A 132 5.48 -9.31 18.37
C PRO A 132 5.85 -8.05 19.14
N SER A 133 6.51 -7.09 18.50
CA SER A 133 6.89 -5.81 19.11
C SER A 133 5.68 -4.91 19.32
N MET A 134 4.70 -4.91 18.40
CA MET A 134 3.43 -4.21 18.58
C MET A 134 2.63 -4.76 19.78
N ILE A 135 2.58 -6.08 19.97
CA ILE A 135 1.97 -6.73 21.16
C ILE A 135 2.68 -6.26 22.42
N SER A 136 4.00 -6.30 22.45
CA SER A 136 4.79 -5.88 23.61
C SER A 136 4.56 -4.39 23.95
N LYS A 137 4.33 -3.54 22.93
CA LYS A 137 4.04 -2.11 23.07
C LYS A 137 2.57 -1.84 23.44
N GLY A 138 1.65 -2.81 23.22
CA GLY A 138 0.20 -2.64 23.43
C GLY A 138 -0.46 -1.71 22.40
N HIS A 139 0.14 -1.55 21.21
CA HIS A 139 -0.37 -0.69 20.14
C HIS A 139 0.25 -1.06 18.81
N GLY A 140 -0.54 -1.04 17.73
CA GLY A 140 -0.05 -1.21 16.38
C GLY A 140 -1.10 -0.89 15.32
N LYS A 141 -0.66 -0.37 14.19
CA LYS A 141 -1.48 -0.12 12.99
C LYS A 141 -0.86 -0.81 11.79
N ILE A 142 -1.63 -1.68 11.15
CA ILE A 142 -1.21 -2.35 9.92
C ILE A 142 -2.16 -1.91 8.80
N ILE A 143 -1.60 -1.42 7.71
CA ILE A 143 -2.33 -0.96 6.52
C ILE A 143 -1.85 -1.77 5.32
N ASN A 144 -2.74 -2.56 4.74
CA ASN A 144 -2.44 -3.33 3.53
C ASN A 144 -2.93 -2.57 2.30
N ILE A 145 -2.06 -2.35 1.31
CA ILE A 145 -2.48 -1.78 0.03
C ILE A 145 -3.12 -2.88 -0.81
N CYS A 146 -4.44 -2.97 -0.65
CA CYS A 146 -5.34 -3.81 -1.42
C CYS A 146 -5.54 -3.24 -2.85
N SER A 147 -6.69 -3.45 -3.44
CA SER A 147 -7.06 -2.93 -4.75
C SER A 147 -8.57 -3.02 -4.92
N MET A 148 -9.15 -2.27 -5.84
CA MET A 148 -10.48 -2.58 -6.37
C MET A 148 -10.56 -4.03 -6.92
N MET A 149 -9.42 -4.61 -7.35
CA MET A 149 -9.32 -6.03 -7.74
C MET A 149 -9.45 -7.00 -6.56
N SER A 150 -9.57 -6.52 -5.34
CA SER A 150 -10.00 -7.34 -4.20
C SER A 150 -11.50 -7.69 -4.23
N GLU A 151 -12.28 -7.01 -5.06
CA GLU A 151 -13.72 -7.21 -5.28
C GLU A 151 -14.06 -7.62 -6.72
N LEU A 152 -13.30 -7.13 -7.69
CA LEU A 152 -13.60 -7.29 -9.10
C LEU A 152 -12.55 -8.16 -9.81
N GLY A 153 -12.97 -8.87 -10.81
CA GLY A 153 -12.10 -9.49 -11.81
C GLY A 153 -11.90 -8.57 -13.02
N ARG A 154 -10.74 -8.67 -13.64
CA ARG A 154 -10.42 -8.07 -14.93
C ARG A 154 -9.55 -9.02 -15.75
N GLU A 155 -9.70 -8.97 -17.06
CA GLU A 155 -8.84 -9.70 -17.99
C GLU A 155 -7.36 -9.44 -17.74
N THR A 156 -6.54 -10.43 -17.97
CA THR A 156 -5.07 -10.40 -17.92
C THR A 156 -4.41 -10.21 -16.56
N VAL A 157 -5.17 -10.11 -15.47
CA VAL A 157 -4.63 -9.86 -14.11
C VAL A 157 -5.05 -10.91 -13.08
N SER A 158 -5.22 -12.16 -13.51
CA SER A 158 -5.71 -13.24 -12.64
C SER A 158 -4.89 -13.44 -11.36
N ALA A 159 -3.55 -13.46 -11.47
CA ALA A 159 -2.67 -13.60 -10.31
C ALA A 159 -2.80 -12.40 -9.35
N TYR A 160 -2.84 -11.18 -9.90
CA TYR A 160 -2.98 -9.96 -9.10
C TYR A 160 -4.33 -9.90 -8.37
N ALA A 161 -5.44 -10.22 -9.05
CA ALA A 161 -6.76 -10.26 -8.44
C ALA A 161 -6.84 -11.33 -7.34
N ALA A 162 -6.27 -12.52 -7.58
CA ALA A 162 -6.18 -13.57 -6.56
C ALA A 162 -5.39 -13.11 -5.34
N ALA A 163 -4.21 -12.49 -5.53
CA ALA A 163 -3.39 -11.97 -4.46
C ALA A 163 -4.12 -10.87 -3.65
N LYS A 164 -4.73 -9.90 -4.33
CA LYS A 164 -5.43 -8.78 -3.65
C LYS A 164 -6.74 -9.23 -2.98
N GLY A 165 -7.43 -10.23 -3.52
CA GLY A 165 -8.54 -10.92 -2.83
C GLY A 165 -8.07 -11.64 -1.56
N GLY A 166 -6.95 -12.38 -1.65
CA GLY A 166 -6.30 -13.01 -0.50
C GLY A 166 -5.85 -11.99 0.55
N LEU A 167 -5.24 -10.87 0.12
CA LEU A 167 -4.78 -9.80 1.02
C LEU A 167 -5.95 -9.15 1.79
N LYS A 168 -7.11 -8.97 1.13
CA LYS A 168 -8.34 -8.54 1.80
C LYS A 168 -8.73 -9.49 2.94
N MET A 169 -8.65 -10.80 2.72
CA MET A 169 -8.96 -11.79 3.75
C MET A 169 -7.88 -11.85 4.84
N LEU A 170 -6.61 -11.75 4.47
CA LEU A 170 -5.50 -11.65 5.43
C LEU A 170 -5.66 -10.43 6.35
N THR A 171 -6.08 -9.28 5.81
CA THR A 171 -6.38 -8.07 6.60
C THR A 171 -7.41 -8.35 7.68
N LYS A 172 -8.51 -9.02 7.34
CA LYS A 172 -9.56 -9.39 8.30
C LYS A 172 -9.08 -10.40 9.34
N ASN A 173 -8.23 -11.33 8.92
CA ASN A 173 -7.70 -12.35 9.82
C ASN A 173 -6.76 -11.74 10.87
N ILE A 174 -5.82 -10.88 10.44
CA ILE A 174 -4.94 -10.14 11.37
C ILE A 174 -5.77 -9.28 12.33
N ALA A 175 -6.78 -8.57 11.84
CA ALA A 175 -7.67 -7.77 12.66
C ALA A 175 -8.40 -8.60 13.73
N SER A 176 -8.87 -9.80 13.37
CA SER A 176 -9.56 -10.72 14.27
C SER A 176 -8.63 -11.31 15.32
N GLU A 177 -7.42 -11.68 14.93
CA GLU A 177 -6.47 -12.38 15.78
C GLU A 177 -5.77 -11.46 16.79
N TYR A 178 -5.45 -10.24 16.35
CA TYR A 178 -4.63 -9.31 17.14
C TYR A 178 -5.37 -8.08 17.67
N GLY A 179 -6.66 -7.93 17.39
CA GLY A 179 -7.49 -6.82 17.88
C GLY A 179 -7.49 -6.68 19.41
N GLY A 180 -7.44 -7.80 20.14
CA GLY A 180 -7.36 -7.81 21.61
C GLY A 180 -6.06 -7.24 22.19
N TYR A 181 -5.01 -7.08 21.37
CA TYR A 181 -3.74 -6.45 21.74
C TYR A 181 -3.68 -4.98 21.33
N ASN A 182 -4.80 -4.36 20.99
CA ASN A 182 -4.88 -2.99 20.47
C ASN A 182 -4.09 -2.80 19.16
N ILE A 183 -4.13 -3.83 18.30
CA ILE A 183 -3.57 -3.78 16.95
C ILE A 183 -4.74 -3.75 15.96
N GLN A 184 -4.83 -2.71 15.15
CA GLN A 184 -5.80 -2.61 14.07
C GLN A 184 -5.11 -2.91 12.73
N CYS A 185 -5.74 -3.80 11.95
CA CYS A 185 -5.32 -4.09 10.60
C CYS A 185 -6.44 -3.74 9.62
N ASN A 186 -6.15 -2.79 8.72
CA ASN A 186 -7.09 -2.34 7.71
C ASN A 186 -6.44 -2.33 6.33
N GLY A 187 -7.24 -2.17 5.29
CA GLY A 187 -6.74 -2.02 3.93
C GLY A 187 -7.13 -0.68 3.32
N ILE A 188 -6.31 -0.21 2.39
CA ILE A 188 -6.70 0.79 1.41
C ILE A 188 -6.87 0.06 0.08
N GLY A 189 -7.99 0.24 -0.59
CA GLY A 189 -8.28 -0.32 -1.90
C GLY A 189 -8.27 0.76 -2.98
N PRO A 190 -7.11 1.06 -3.60
CA PRO A 190 -7.05 2.05 -4.66
C PRO A 190 -7.83 1.62 -5.90
N GLY A 191 -8.43 2.62 -6.57
CA GLY A 191 -8.84 2.50 -7.95
C GLY A 191 -7.65 2.60 -8.91
N TYR A 192 -7.86 3.25 -10.05
CA TYR A 192 -6.77 3.49 -11.00
C TYR A 192 -6.02 4.77 -10.64
N ILE A 193 -4.77 4.60 -10.23
CA ILE A 193 -3.88 5.68 -9.79
C ILE A 193 -2.83 5.97 -10.87
N ALA A 194 -2.62 7.25 -11.15
CA ALA A 194 -1.63 7.75 -12.08
C ALA A 194 -0.22 7.64 -11.47
N THR A 195 0.49 6.57 -11.78
CA THR A 195 1.85 6.29 -11.34
C THR A 195 2.77 6.05 -12.55
N PRO A 196 4.10 5.99 -12.39
CA PRO A 196 5.00 5.56 -13.46
C PRO A 196 4.62 4.18 -14.03
N GLN A 197 4.16 3.24 -13.20
CA GLN A 197 3.74 1.90 -13.62
C GLN A 197 2.50 1.90 -14.53
N THR A 198 1.64 2.92 -14.42
CA THR A 198 0.44 3.07 -15.24
C THR A 198 0.60 4.09 -16.36
N ALA A 199 1.74 4.76 -16.47
CA ALA A 199 2.01 5.77 -17.50
C ALA A 199 1.75 5.25 -18.94
N PRO A 200 2.20 4.05 -19.33
CA PRO A 200 1.95 3.53 -20.69
C PRO A 200 0.46 3.39 -21.04
N LEU A 201 -0.40 3.25 -20.03
CA LEU A 201 -1.86 3.11 -20.22
C LEU A 201 -2.57 4.46 -20.43
N ARG A 202 -1.85 5.56 -20.31
CA ARG A 202 -2.34 6.95 -20.38
C ARG A 202 -1.64 7.79 -21.45
N GLU A 203 -0.74 7.16 -22.23
CA GLU A 203 -0.02 7.85 -23.30
C GLU A 203 -1.00 8.36 -24.38
N VAL A 204 -0.77 9.61 -24.79
CA VAL A 204 -1.50 10.17 -25.93
C VAL A 204 -1.06 9.45 -27.19
N GLN A 205 -2.03 9.02 -28.00
CA GLN A 205 -1.76 8.29 -29.24
C GLN A 205 -1.20 9.24 -30.32
N PRO A 206 -0.56 8.72 -31.37
CA PRO A 206 0.03 9.57 -32.44
C PRO A 206 -0.98 10.48 -33.14
N ASP A 207 -2.26 10.14 -33.15
CA ASP A 207 -3.36 10.94 -33.72
C ASP A 207 -3.91 11.99 -32.75
N GLY A 208 -3.30 12.16 -31.59
CA GLY A 208 -3.74 13.06 -30.52
C GLY A 208 -4.88 12.53 -29.64
N SER A 209 -5.38 11.33 -29.91
CA SER A 209 -6.43 10.72 -29.09
C SER A 209 -5.88 10.16 -27.77
N ARG A 210 -6.78 9.97 -26.81
CA ARG A 210 -6.45 9.27 -25.56
C ARG A 210 -6.25 7.77 -25.81
N HIS A 211 -5.35 7.16 -25.06
CA HIS A 211 -5.20 5.70 -25.06
C HIS A 211 -6.57 5.03 -24.79
N PRO A 212 -6.96 3.95 -25.50
CA PRO A 212 -8.27 3.29 -25.33
C PRO A 212 -8.53 2.87 -23.88
N PHE A 213 -7.50 2.42 -23.17
CA PHE A 213 -7.61 2.05 -21.75
C PHE A 213 -7.84 3.28 -20.86
N ASP A 214 -7.25 4.44 -21.15
CA ASP A 214 -7.52 5.68 -20.45
C ASP A 214 -8.99 6.09 -20.61
N GLN A 215 -9.53 6.05 -21.84
CA GLN A 215 -10.94 6.32 -22.11
C GLN A 215 -11.87 5.37 -21.34
N PHE A 216 -11.53 4.08 -21.33
CA PHE A 216 -12.27 3.05 -20.59
C PHE A 216 -12.32 3.37 -19.08
N ILE A 217 -11.17 3.72 -18.47
CA ILE A 217 -11.11 4.04 -17.05
C ILE A 217 -11.89 5.29 -16.71
N LEU A 218 -11.76 6.36 -17.52
CA LEU A 218 -12.55 7.58 -17.31
C LEU A 218 -14.05 7.32 -17.38
N ALA A 219 -14.50 6.50 -18.34
CA ALA A 219 -15.90 6.13 -18.48
C ALA A 219 -16.43 5.29 -17.31
N LYS A 220 -15.58 4.52 -16.65
CA LYS A 220 -15.95 3.63 -15.52
C LYS A 220 -15.78 4.29 -14.15
N THR A 221 -15.10 5.42 -14.07
CA THR A 221 -14.84 6.13 -12.80
C THR A 221 -15.76 7.34 -12.68
N PRO A 222 -16.72 7.37 -11.74
CA PRO A 222 -17.64 8.51 -11.56
C PRO A 222 -16.92 9.84 -11.36
N ALA A 223 -15.78 9.86 -10.67
CA ALA A 223 -14.94 11.05 -10.51
C ALA A 223 -14.36 11.58 -11.83
N ASN A 224 -14.50 10.85 -12.94
CA ASN A 224 -14.05 11.20 -14.30
C ASN A 224 -12.56 11.59 -14.39
N ARG A 225 -11.74 10.99 -13.53
CA ARG A 225 -10.27 11.14 -13.51
C ARG A 225 -9.60 9.89 -13.00
N TRP A 226 -8.34 9.73 -13.31
CA TRP A 226 -7.44 8.88 -12.53
C TRP A 226 -7.24 9.51 -11.16
N GLY A 227 -7.07 8.66 -10.15
CA GLY A 227 -6.53 9.11 -8.89
C GLY A 227 -5.05 9.49 -9.04
N VAL A 228 -4.54 10.27 -8.12
CA VAL A 228 -3.11 10.52 -7.95
C VAL A 228 -2.64 9.87 -6.66
N PRO A 229 -1.33 9.55 -6.51
CA PRO A 229 -0.81 8.92 -5.30
C PRO A 229 -1.19 9.68 -4.01
N GLU A 230 -1.30 10.99 -4.07
CA GLU A 230 -1.67 11.87 -2.97
C GLU A 230 -3.12 11.67 -2.49
N ASP A 231 -4.02 11.19 -3.35
CA ASP A 231 -5.41 10.85 -2.96
C ASP A 231 -5.43 9.75 -1.85
N LEU A 232 -4.36 8.99 -1.70
CA LEU A 232 -4.23 7.90 -0.72
C LEU A 232 -3.59 8.35 0.60
N GLY A 233 -3.02 9.56 0.64
CA GLY A 233 -2.30 10.06 1.82
C GLY A 233 -3.20 10.25 3.04
N ALA A 234 -4.24 11.06 2.93
CA ALA A 234 -5.16 11.32 4.04
C ALA A 234 -5.89 10.07 4.54
N PRO A 235 -6.39 9.15 3.67
CA PRO A 235 -6.88 7.84 4.08
C PRO A 235 -5.85 7.02 4.87
N ALA A 236 -4.57 7.05 4.49
CA ALA A 236 -3.50 6.35 5.21
C ALA A 236 -3.25 6.98 6.59
N VAL A 237 -3.21 8.31 6.69
CA VAL A 237 -3.09 9.01 7.99
C VAL A 237 -4.25 8.67 8.91
N PHE A 238 -5.50 8.64 8.40
CA PHE A 238 -6.66 8.20 9.17
C PHE A 238 -6.46 6.80 9.73
N LEU A 239 -6.13 5.83 8.88
CA LEU A 239 -5.98 4.43 9.31
C LEU A 239 -4.74 4.19 10.19
N ALA A 240 -3.72 5.04 10.11
CA ALA A 240 -2.51 4.99 10.93
C ALA A 240 -2.68 5.64 12.31
N SER A 241 -3.70 6.46 12.51
CA SER A 241 -3.88 7.32 13.67
C SER A 241 -4.89 6.78 14.68
N ASP A 242 -4.97 7.44 15.83
CA ASP A 242 -5.95 7.13 16.88
C ASP A 242 -7.39 7.42 16.44
N ALA A 243 -7.59 8.23 15.39
CA ALA A 243 -8.91 8.48 14.80
C ALA A 243 -9.58 7.20 14.27
N SER A 244 -8.81 6.13 14.02
CA SER A 244 -9.29 4.83 13.53
C SER A 244 -9.23 3.70 14.57
N ASN A 245 -9.10 3.98 15.87
CA ASN A 245 -8.93 2.94 16.90
C ASN A 245 -10.07 1.91 16.97
N PHE A 246 -11.26 2.25 16.48
CA PHE A 246 -12.41 1.31 16.41
C PHE A 246 -12.72 0.83 14.97
N VAL A 247 -11.86 1.16 14.00
CA VAL A 247 -11.93 0.65 12.62
C VAL A 247 -10.93 -0.50 12.49
N ASN A 248 -11.43 -1.72 12.30
CA ASN A 248 -10.59 -2.92 12.24
C ASN A 248 -11.15 -3.95 11.25
N GLY A 249 -10.30 -4.51 10.40
CA GLY A 249 -10.68 -5.47 9.36
C GLY A 249 -11.39 -4.86 8.15
N HIS A 250 -11.40 -3.53 8.01
CA HIS A 250 -12.07 -2.82 6.92
C HIS A 250 -11.14 -2.56 5.74
N ILE A 251 -11.70 -2.56 4.52
CA ILE A 251 -11.01 -2.08 3.33
C ILE A 251 -11.66 -0.76 2.90
N LEU A 252 -10.91 0.33 3.05
CA LEU A 252 -11.32 1.65 2.61
C LEU A 252 -10.99 1.82 1.13
N TYR A 253 -12.01 1.77 0.26
CA TYR A 253 -11.83 1.98 -1.17
C TYR A 253 -11.67 3.46 -1.49
N VAL A 254 -10.56 3.79 -2.16
CA VAL A 254 -10.21 5.14 -2.63
C VAL A 254 -10.08 5.05 -4.15
N ASP A 255 -11.22 5.00 -4.82
CA ASP A 255 -11.33 4.54 -6.20
C ASP A 255 -12.12 5.48 -7.13
N GLY A 256 -12.47 6.68 -6.64
CA GLY A 256 -13.28 7.64 -7.40
C GLY A 256 -14.71 7.18 -7.67
N GLY A 257 -15.18 6.16 -6.95
CA GLY A 257 -16.54 5.61 -7.02
C GLY A 257 -16.69 4.45 -8.02
N ILE A 258 -15.61 3.88 -8.54
CA ILE A 258 -15.69 2.82 -9.56
C ILE A 258 -16.41 1.56 -9.04
N LEU A 259 -16.24 1.21 -7.76
CA LEU A 259 -16.93 0.07 -7.14
C LEU A 259 -18.41 0.35 -6.81
N ALA A 260 -18.81 1.60 -6.71
CA ALA A 260 -20.17 1.99 -6.39
C ALA A 260 -21.04 2.22 -7.64
N TYR A 261 -20.53 1.94 -8.84
CA TYR A 261 -21.08 2.47 -10.07
C TYR A 261 -21.34 1.41 -11.13
N ILE A 262 -22.57 1.34 -11.59
CA ILE A 262 -23.02 0.38 -12.61
C ILE A 262 -22.71 0.83 -14.06
N GLY A 263 -22.58 2.11 -14.31
CA GLY A 263 -22.36 2.68 -15.64
C GLY A 263 -23.20 3.94 -15.89
N LYS A 264 -22.79 4.76 -16.89
CA LYS A 264 -23.62 5.89 -17.37
C LYS A 264 -24.85 5.33 -18.08
N GLN A 265 -25.96 6.02 -17.88
CA GLN A 265 -27.13 5.82 -18.72
C GLN A 265 -26.82 6.30 -20.16
N PRO A 266 -27.39 5.65 -21.19
CA PRO A 266 -27.23 6.06 -22.57
C PRO A 266 -27.71 7.50 -22.80
#